data_73cb13a165e5887f039718c14a294676
#
_entry.id   73cb13a165e5887f039718c14a294676
#
_cell.length_a   1.000
_cell.length_b   1.000
_cell.length_c   1.000
_cell.angle_alpha   90.00
_cell.angle_beta   90.00
_cell.angle_gamma   90.00
#
_symmetry.space_group_name_H-M   'P 1'
#
loop_
_entity.id
_entity.type
_entity.pdbx_description
1 polymer ?
#
loop_
_entity_poly.entity_id
_entity_poly.type
_entity_poly.pdbx_seq_one_letter_code
_entity_poly.pdbx_strand_id
1 'polypeptide(L)'
;LISEPVDGNRAGIQMGQWKITAVHTQAAEKIYIRGEKRMGKEKITDQAMYDFYGKMPLKRAIPLGLQHVLAMFVGNLTPLLIICGACGISGSEEFAHLQVCLLQNAMFVAGVVTLVQLYAIGPIGGKVPIIMGTSSGFIGVFKSVADTMGGGLATYGAIMGASILGGLFESVLGFFIKPLRKFFPAVVTGTVVLS
;
A
#
# COMPACT_ATOMS: atom_id res chain seq x y z
N LEU A 1 55.65 -36.09 58.20
CA LEU A 1 54.35 -36.25 57.53
C LEU A 1 53.32 -35.37 58.29
N ILE A 2 53.13 -34.15 57.82
CA ILE A 2 52.18 -33.21 58.36
C ILE A 2 51.00 -33.16 57.33
N SER A 3 49.84 -33.72 57.71
CA SER A 3 48.62 -33.62 56.97
C SER A 3 48.01 -32.23 57.24
N GLU A 4 48.03 -31.34 56.28
CA GLU A 4 47.28 -30.09 56.39
C GLU A 4 45.74 -30.34 56.41
N PRO A 5 45.00 -29.68 57.24
CA PRO A 5 43.53 -29.77 57.23
C PRO A 5 42.98 -29.09 55.99
N VAL A 6 42.20 -29.82 55.21
CA VAL A 6 41.47 -29.29 54.07
C VAL A 6 40.46 -28.26 54.60
N ASP A 7 40.70 -27.01 54.32
CA ASP A 7 39.88 -25.90 54.76
C ASP A 7 38.49 -25.97 54.05
N GLY A 8 37.49 -26.42 54.78
CA GLY A 8 36.10 -26.58 54.30
C GLY A 8 35.47 -25.27 53.73
N ASN A 9 36.08 -24.13 54.04
CA ASN A 9 35.64 -22.84 53.53
C ASN A 9 35.99 -22.61 52.07
N ARG A 10 37.14 -23.15 51.59
CA ARG A 10 37.54 -23.05 50.17
C ARG A 10 36.65 -23.89 49.23
N ALA A 11 36.16 -25.00 49.72
CA ALA A 11 35.26 -25.88 48.92
C ALA A 11 33.88 -25.21 48.75
N GLY A 12 33.37 -24.53 49.77
CA GLY A 12 32.10 -23.79 49.69
C GLY A 12 32.14 -22.59 48.76
N ILE A 13 33.28 -21.86 48.73
CA ILE A 13 33.47 -20.71 47.84
C ILE A 13 33.57 -21.17 46.37
N GLN A 14 34.29 -22.27 46.11
CA GLN A 14 34.42 -22.82 44.77
C GLN A 14 33.05 -23.33 44.25
N MET A 15 32.28 -24.05 45.06
CA MET A 15 30.93 -24.48 44.68
C MET A 15 30.00 -23.30 44.42
N GLY A 16 30.10 -22.23 45.16
CA GLY A 16 29.34 -21.02 44.95
C GLY A 16 29.69 -20.35 43.61
N GLN A 17 30.96 -20.24 43.28
CA GLN A 17 31.45 -19.71 42.01
C GLN A 17 30.98 -20.56 40.80
N TRP A 18 31.05 -21.87 40.89
CA TRP A 18 30.59 -22.80 39.84
C TRP A 18 29.05 -22.63 39.60
N LYS A 19 28.26 -22.51 40.67
CA LYS A 19 26.79 -22.27 40.53
C LYS A 19 26.49 -20.93 39.88
N ILE A 20 27.20 -19.87 40.24
CA ILE A 20 27.02 -18.55 39.65
C ILE A 20 27.40 -18.56 38.17
N THR A 21 28.55 -19.18 37.83
CA THR A 21 29.00 -19.30 36.43
C THR A 21 28.03 -20.12 35.60
N ALA A 22 27.52 -21.24 36.14
CA ALA A 22 26.54 -22.08 35.47
C ALA A 22 25.19 -21.31 35.20
N VAL A 23 24.73 -20.53 36.17
CA VAL A 23 23.52 -19.71 36.00
C VAL A 23 23.74 -18.63 34.96
N HIS A 24 24.90 -17.97 34.96
CA HIS A 24 25.23 -16.97 33.92
C HIS A 24 25.35 -17.60 32.53
N THR A 25 25.90 -18.79 32.41
CA THR A 25 26.02 -19.53 31.13
C THR A 25 24.64 -19.93 30.61
N GLN A 26 23.76 -20.46 31.48
CA GLN A 26 22.39 -20.81 31.08
C GLN A 26 21.55 -19.58 30.70
N ALA A 27 21.72 -18.46 31.39
CA ALA A 27 21.07 -17.21 31.06
C ALA A 27 21.54 -16.68 29.69
N ALA A 28 22.84 -16.69 29.45
CA ALA A 28 23.46 -16.30 28.18
C ALA A 28 22.97 -17.19 27.02
N GLU A 29 22.93 -18.49 27.23
CA GLU A 29 22.42 -19.47 26.25
C GLU A 29 20.94 -19.23 25.93
N LYS A 30 20.10 -18.99 26.96
CA LYS A 30 18.67 -18.65 26.73
C LYS A 30 18.49 -17.33 25.98
N ILE A 31 19.32 -16.33 26.25
CA ILE A 31 19.32 -15.06 25.52
C ILE A 31 19.74 -15.27 24.07
N TYR A 32 20.78 -16.06 23.83
CA TYR A 32 21.27 -16.39 22.48
C TYR A 32 20.21 -17.13 21.67
N ILE A 33 19.62 -18.20 22.21
CA ILE A 33 18.56 -18.99 21.55
C ILE A 33 17.31 -18.13 21.29
N ARG A 34 16.96 -17.23 22.23
CA ARG A 34 15.85 -16.30 22.04
C ARG A 34 16.15 -15.29 20.94
N GLY A 35 17.39 -14.81 20.84
CA GLY A 35 17.86 -13.92 19.77
C GLY A 35 17.80 -14.58 18.41
N GLU A 36 18.29 -15.81 18.30
CA GLU A 36 18.28 -16.59 17.06
C GLU A 36 16.86 -16.92 16.59
N LYS A 37 15.97 -17.33 17.50
CA LYS A 37 14.53 -17.51 17.20
C LYS A 37 13.86 -16.21 16.76
N ARG A 38 14.24 -15.08 17.33
CA ARG A 38 13.69 -13.77 16.96
C ARG A 38 14.16 -13.35 15.57
N MET A 39 15.46 -13.49 15.27
CA MET A 39 16.01 -13.21 13.94
C MET A 39 15.48 -14.15 12.87
N GLY A 40 15.32 -15.44 13.16
CA GLY A 40 14.69 -16.39 12.24
C GLY A 40 13.24 -16.05 11.93
N LYS A 41 12.48 -15.63 12.95
CA LYS A 41 11.09 -15.20 12.80
C LYS A 41 10.96 -13.87 12.02
N GLU A 42 11.93 -12.99 12.18
CA GLU A 42 12.01 -11.72 11.46
C GLU A 42 12.36 -11.94 9.99
N LYS A 43 13.34 -12.78 9.67
CA LYS A 43 13.67 -13.18 8.29
C LYS A 43 12.51 -13.86 7.56
N ILE A 44 11.79 -14.77 8.23
CA ILE A 44 10.60 -15.44 7.66
C ILE A 44 9.49 -14.42 7.41
N THR A 45 9.33 -13.44 8.29
CA THR A 45 8.32 -12.37 8.13
C THR A 45 8.67 -11.44 6.98
N ASP A 46 9.96 -11.13 6.80
CA ASP A 46 10.42 -10.28 5.70
C ASP A 46 10.29 -10.98 4.34
N GLN A 47 10.58 -12.28 4.27
CA GLN A 47 10.31 -13.09 3.08
C GLN A 47 8.81 -13.18 2.75
N ALA A 48 7.95 -13.28 3.76
CA ALA A 48 6.49 -13.30 3.56
C ALA A 48 5.93 -11.98 3.01
N MET A 49 6.65 -10.86 3.15
CA MET A 49 6.26 -9.57 2.54
C MET A 49 6.41 -9.56 1.01
N TYR A 50 7.31 -10.38 0.47
CA TYR A 50 7.58 -10.50 -0.96
C TYR A 50 6.89 -11.70 -1.60
N ASP A 51 6.27 -12.56 -0.79
CA ASP A 51 5.51 -13.71 -1.28
C ASP A 51 4.05 -13.32 -1.51
N PHE A 52 3.53 -13.61 -2.71
CA PHE A 52 2.17 -13.29 -3.12
C PHE A 52 1.09 -13.92 -2.21
N TYR A 53 1.36 -15.08 -1.66
CA TYR A 53 0.48 -15.80 -0.71
C TYR A 53 0.96 -15.71 0.75
N GLY A 54 1.97 -14.90 1.01
CA GLY A 54 2.55 -14.74 2.34
C GLY A 54 1.57 -14.13 3.34
N LYS A 55 1.43 -14.75 4.51
CA LYS A 55 0.59 -14.21 5.60
C LYS A 55 1.41 -13.24 6.45
N MET A 56 1.14 -11.96 6.30
CA MET A 56 1.78 -10.93 7.13
C MET A 56 1.11 -10.83 8.50
N PRO A 57 1.88 -10.67 9.60
CA PRO A 57 1.30 -10.43 10.92
C PRO A 57 0.60 -9.07 10.97
N LEU A 58 -0.60 -9.02 11.57
CA LEU A 58 -1.45 -7.83 11.66
C LEU A 58 -0.71 -6.59 12.21
N LYS A 59 0.21 -6.78 13.15
CA LYS A 59 1.00 -5.68 13.73
C LYS A 59 1.83 -4.90 12.70
N ARG A 60 2.27 -5.54 11.61
CA ARG A 60 2.97 -4.89 10.49
C ARG A 60 2.01 -4.51 9.36
N ALA A 61 0.96 -5.29 9.14
CA ALA A 61 -0.01 -5.04 8.08
C ALA A 61 -0.79 -3.73 8.32
N ILE A 62 -1.18 -3.43 9.56
CA ILE A 62 -1.95 -2.22 9.91
C ILE A 62 -1.19 -0.93 9.59
N PRO A 63 0.07 -0.71 10.06
CA PRO A 63 0.81 0.51 9.72
C PRO A 63 1.07 0.67 8.23
N LEU A 64 1.41 -0.43 7.53
CA LEU A 64 1.63 -0.41 6.08
C LEU A 64 0.34 -0.11 5.32
N GLY A 65 -0.78 -0.70 5.73
CA GLY A 65 -2.09 -0.41 5.17
C GLY A 65 -2.50 1.05 5.38
N LEU A 66 -2.29 1.59 6.58
CA LEU A 66 -2.59 2.99 6.89
C LEU A 66 -1.73 3.94 6.05
N GLN A 67 -0.43 3.68 5.94
CA GLN A 67 0.46 4.45 5.06
C GLN A 67 -0.03 4.44 3.61
N HIS A 68 -0.49 3.30 3.13
CA HIS A 68 -1.00 3.13 1.78
C HIS A 68 -2.30 3.93 1.55
N VAL A 69 -3.22 3.88 2.52
CA VAL A 69 -4.46 4.68 2.49
C VAL A 69 -4.15 6.18 2.47
N LEU A 70 -3.21 6.65 3.30
CA LEU A 70 -2.82 8.07 3.32
C LEU A 70 -2.20 8.53 2.00
N ALA A 71 -1.32 7.71 1.41
CA ALA A 71 -0.71 8.01 0.11
C ALA A 71 -1.76 8.08 -1.00
N MET A 72 -2.71 7.15 -1.02
CA MET A 72 -3.79 7.11 -2.02
C MET A 72 -4.82 8.20 -1.81
N PHE A 73 -5.06 8.63 -0.58
CA PHE A 73 -5.94 9.76 -0.29
C PHE A 73 -5.48 11.00 -1.05
N VAL A 74 -4.20 11.38 -0.92
CA VAL A 74 -3.64 12.52 -1.65
C VAL A 74 -3.65 12.28 -3.16
N GLY A 75 -3.25 11.09 -3.62
CA GLY A 75 -3.21 10.73 -5.03
C GLY A 75 -4.56 10.82 -5.74
N ASN A 76 -5.64 10.47 -5.05
CA ASN A 76 -7.00 10.54 -5.60
C ASN A 76 -7.60 11.95 -5.57
N LEU A 77 -7.29 12.73 -4.52
CA LEU A 77 -7.82 14.08 -4.39
C LEU A 77 -7.22 15.05 -5.39
N THR A 78 -5.92 14.95 -5.67
CA THR A 78 -5.19 15.90 -6.50
C THR A 78 -5.78 16.03 -7.92
N PRO A 79 -6.01 14.96 -8.70
CA PRO A 79 -6.60 15.07 -10.02
C PRO A 79 -8.00 15.70 -10.00
N LEU A 80 -8.81 15.32 -9.04
CA LEU A 80 -10.18 15.83 -8.93
C LEU A 80 -10.20 17.31 -8.58
N LEU A 81 -9.35 17.77 -7.66
CA LEU A 81 -9.22 19.19 -7.33
C LEU A 81 -8.76 20.02 -8.52
N ILE A 82 -7.83 19.50 -9.34
CA ILE A 82 -7.36 20.17 -10.55
C ILE A 82 -8.51 20.32 -11.56
N ILE A 83 -9.32 19.28 -11.75
CA ILE A 83 -10.44 19.31 -12.68
C ILE A 83 -11.54 20.27 -12.16
N CYS A 84 -11.87 20.24 -10.87
CA CYS A 84 -12.79 21.18 -10.25
C CYS A 84 -12.29 22.62 -10.37
N GLY A 85 -10.98 22.85 -10.23
CA GLY A 85 -10.33 24.13 -10.44
C GLY A 85 -10.45 24.63 -11.88
N ALA A 86 -10.16 23.77 -12.85
CA ALA A 86 -10.26 24.07 -14.28
C ALA A 86 -11.72 24.39 -14.70
N CYS A 87 -12.70 23.74 -14.09
CA CYS A 87 -14.11 24.01 -14.31
C CYS A 87 -14.64 25.23 -13.52
N GLY A 88 -13.81 25.90 -12.69
CA GLY A 88 -14.22 27.04 -11.87
C GLY A 88 -15.17 26.70 -10.72
N ILE A 89 -15.22 25.41 -10.34
CA ILE A 89 -16.04 24.92 -9.20
C ILE A 89 -15.27 25.16 -7.88
N SER A 90 -13.93 25.10 -7.91
CA SER A 90 -13.09 25.35 -6.75
C SER A 90 -13.00 26.83 -6.44
N GLY A 91 -13.18 27.20 -5.16
CA GLY A 91 -12.99 28.56 -4.67
C GLY A 91 -14.24 29.44 -4.69
N SER A 92 -15.39 28.97 -5.18
CA SER A 92 -16.66 29.65 -5.03
C SER A 92 -17.44 29.10 -3.82
N GLU A 93 -17.95 29.99 -2.98
CA GLU A 93 -18.76 29.60 -1.81
C GLU A 93 -20.01 28.81 -2.22
N GLU A 94 -20.59 29.16 -3.36
CA GLU A 94 -21.77 28.51 -3.92
C GLU A 94 -21.56 27.02 -4.21
N PHE A 95 -20.36 26.62 -4.67
CA PHE A 95 -20.05 25.24 -5.04
C PHE A 95 -19.20 24.50 -4.00
N ALA A 96 -18.89 25.10 -2.87
CA ALA A 96 -18.04 24.47 -1.83
C ALA A 96 -18.64 23.15 -1.34
N HIS A 97 -19.95 23.11 -1.07
CA HIS A 97 -20.63 21.89 -0.66
C HIS A 97 -20.60 20.81 -1.76
N LEU A 98 -20.79 21.21 -3.01
CA LEU A 98 -20.74 20.30 -4.15
C LEU A 98 -19.35 19.68 -4.31
N GLN A 99 -18.30 20.49 -4.20
CA GLN A 99 -16.91 20.01 -4.28
C GLN A 99 -16.62 18.96 -3.20
N VAL A 100 -17.06 19.18 -1.96
CA VAL A 100 -16.90 18.19 -0.89
C VAL A 100 -17.64 16.89 -1.19
N CYS A 101 -18.87 16.97 -1.68
CA CYS A 101 -19.65 15.79 -2.09
C CYS A 101 -18.96 15.01 -3.22
N LEU A 102 -18.39 15.70 -4.21
CA LEU A 102 -17.65 15.07 -5.30
C LEU A 102 -16.40 14.34 -4.81
N LEU A 103 -15.65 14.96 -3.89
CA LEU A 103 -14.48 14.35 -3.26
C LEU A 103 -14.85 13.10 -2.46
N GLN A 104 -15.91 13.17 -1.65
CA GLN A 104 -16.39 12.04 -0.86
C GLN A 104 -16.83 10.87 -1.75
N ASN A 105 -17.62 11.17 -2.81
CA ASN A 105 -18.07 10.16 -3.76
C ASN A 105 -16.89 9.51 -4.51
N ALA A 106 -15.89 10.28 -4.92
CA ALA A 106 -14.71 9.75 -5.59
C ALA A 106 -13.94 8.79 -4.68
N MET A 107 -13.77 9.13 -3.40
CA MET A 107 -13.12 8.26 -2.42
C MET A 107 -13.94 6.99 -2.14
N PHE A 108 -15.25 7.11 -2.04
CA PHE A 108 -16.12 5.96 -1.84
C PHE A 108 -16.06 4.99 -3.03
N VAL A 109 -16.15 5.50 -4.26
CA VAL A 109 -16.05 4.70 -5.48
C VAL A 109 -14.68 4.05 -5.61
N ALA A 110 -13.59 4.78 -5.32
CA ALA A 110 -12.24 4.22 -5.32
C ALA A 110 -12.11 3.03 -4.33
N GLY A 111 -12.72 3.15 -3.16
CA GLY A 111 -12.76 2.06 -2.17
C GLY A 111 -13.52 0.83 -2.69
N VAL A 112 -14.71 1.02 -3.24
CA VAL A 112 -15.53 -0.06 -3.80
C VAL A 112 -14.80 -0.76 -4.96
N VAL A 113 -14.24 -0.01 -5.90
CA VAL A 113 -13.52 -0.57 -7.06
C VAL A 113 -12.26 -1.32 -6.61
N THR A 114 -11.56 -0.81 -5.59
CA THR A 114 -10.41 -1.51 -4.99
C THR A 114 -10.82 -2.85 -4.36
N LEU A 115 -11.97 -2.91 -3.68
CA LEU A 115 -12.49 -4.17 -3.14
C LEU A 115 -12.84 -5.16 -4.25
N VAL A 116 -13.47 -4.71 -5.33
CA VAL A 116 -13.76 -5.54 -6.52
C VAL A 116 -12.47 -6.06 -7.15
N GLN A 117 -11.44 -5.22 -7.26
CA GLN A 117 -10.12 -5.61 -7.76
C GLN A 117 -9.46 -6.69 -6.89
N LEU A 118 -9.57 -6.55 -5.57
CA LEU A 118 -8.96 -7.45 -4.59
C LEU A 118 -9.66 -8.83 -4.53
N TYR A 119 -10.99 -8.81 -4.46
CA TYR A 119 -11.78 -10.04 -4.30
C TYR A 119 -12.13 -10.73 -5.62
N ALA A 120 -11.95 -10.07 -6.73
CA ALA A 120 -12.30 -10.53 -8.09
C ALA A 120 -13.70 -11.14 -8.18
N ILE A 121 -14.65 -10.39 -8.73
CA ILE A 121 -16.02 -10.84 -8.93
C ILE A 121 -16.16 -11.39 -10.35
N GLY A 122 -16.14 -12.70 -10.49
CA GLY A 122 -16.19 -13.37 -11.81
C GLY A 122 -14.95 -13.08 -12.66
N PRO A 123 -15.12 -12.56 -13.90
CA PRO A 123 -14.00 -12.23 -14.79
C PRO A 123 -13.35 -10.89 -14.48
N ILE A 124 -13.92 -10.10 -13.54
CA ILE A 124 -13.49 -8.75 -13.20
C ILE A 124 -12.64 -8.79 -11.93
N GLY A 125 -11.47 -8.16 -11.95
CA GLY A 125 -10.52 -8.10 -10.86
C GLY A 125 -9.34 -9.05 -11.04
N GLY A 126 -8.13 -8.56 -10.68
CA GLY A 126 -6.87 -9.27 -10.88
C GLY A 126 -6.38 -10.06 -9.67
N LYS A 127 -7.10 -10.02 -8.53
CA LYS A 127 -6.64 -10.56 -7.22
C LYS A 127 -5.27 -10.02 -6.79
N VAL A 128 -4.93 -8.83 -7.26
CA VAL A 128 -3.68 -8.15 -6.94
C VAL A 128 -4.00 -6.97 -6.01
N PRO A 129 -3.24 -6.74 -4.94
CA PRO A 129 -3.47 -5.64 -3.99
C PRO A 129 -3.04 -4.31 -4.61
N ILE A 130 -3.72 -3.90 -5.68
CA ILE A 130 -3.57 -2.59 -6.33
C ILE A 130 -4.77 -1.75 -5.95
N ILE A 131 -4.51 -0.56 -5.41
CA ILE A 131 -5.57 0.39 -5.10
C ILE A 131 -5.94 1.11 -6.39
N MET A 132 -7.23 1.10 -6.70
CA MET A 132 -7.78 1.79 -7.86
C MET A 132 -8.17 3.20 -7.46
N GLY A 133 -7.85 4.17 -8.31
CA GLY A 133 -8.11 5.56 -8.04
C GLY A 133 -8.26 6.38 -9.30
N THR A 134 -8.36 7.70 -9.14
CA THR A 134 -8.48 8.65 -10.24
C THR A 134 -7.19 8.68 -11.06
N SER A 135 -7.28 8.50 -12.38
CA SER A 135 -6.13 8.55 -13.26
C SER A 135 -5.67 9.99 -13.49
N SER A 136 -4.40 10.26 -13.24
CA SER A 136 -3.77 11.55 -13.57
C SER A 136 -3.49 11.72 -15.08
N GLY A 137 -3.44 10.64 -15.84
CA GLY A 137 -3.13 10.66 -17.27
C GLY A 137 -4.13 11.46 -18.12
N PHE A 138 -5.36 11.62 -17.66
CA PHE A 138 -6.42 12.35 -18.38
C PHE A 138 -6.57 13.83 -17.95
N ILE A 139 -5.82 14.30 -16.96
CA ILE A 139 -5.91 15.68 -16.45
C ILE A 139 -5.73 16.71 -17.56
N GLY A 140 -4.75 16.53 -18.44
CA GLY A 140 -4.47 17.42 -19.56
C GLY A 140 -5.64 17.53 -20.54
N VAL A 141 -6.26 16.38 -20.86
CA VAL A 141 -7.44 16.33 -21.74
C VAL A 141 -8.64 17.02 -21.10
N PHE A 142 -8.92 16.73 -19.83
CA PHE A 142 -10.05 17.35 -19.11
C PHE A 142 -9.87 18.84 -18.95
N LYS A 143 -8.65 19.30 -18.69
CA LYS A 143 -8.33 20.73 -18.64
C LYS A 143 -8.57 21.40 -20.00
N SER A 144 -8.10 20.80 -21.10
CA SER A 144 -8.34 21.31 -22.45
C SER A 144 -9.83 21.41 -22.78
N VAL A 145 -10.62 20.43 -22.39
CA VAL A 145 -12.09 20.48 -22.54
C VAL A 145 -12.69 21.61 -21.71
N ALA A 146 -12.26 21.77 -20.46
CA ALA A 146 -12.73 22.83 -19.58
C ALA A 146 -12.41 24.23 -20.16
N ASP A 147 -11.21 24.42 -20.68
CA ASP A 147 -10.78 25.68 -21.31
C ASP A 147 -11.59 25.96 -22.59
N THR A 148 -11.92 24.94 -23.38
CA THR A 148 -12.67 25.09 -24.64
C THR A 148 -14.15 25.37 -24.38
N MET A 149 -14.78 24.75 -23.37
CA MET A 149 -16.19 24.90 -23.05
C MET A 149 -16.49 26.08 -22.12
N GLY A 150 -15.47 26.78 -21.62
CA GLY A 150 -15.61 27.95 -20.76
C GLY A 150 -15.90 27.64 -19.28
N GLY A 151 -15.68 26.40 -18.83
CA GLY A 151 -15.86 26.01 -17.44
C GLY A 151 -17.33 25.87 -17.01
N GLY A 152 -17.54 25.84 -15.70
CA GLY A 152 -18.86 25.72 -15.09
C GLY A 152 -19.29 24.26 -14.83
N LEU A 153 -20.42 24.13 -14.13
CA LEU A 153 -20.97 22.84 -13.75
C LEU A 153 -21.39 21.98 -14.96
N ALA A 154 -21.87 22.60 -16.03
CA ALA A 154 -22.21 21.91 -17.27
C ALA A 154 -21.01 21.29 -17.94
N THR A 155 -19.87 21.97 -17.94
CA THR A 155 -18.61 21.45 -18.45
C THR A 155 -18.12 20.27 -17.64
N TYR A 156 -18.19 20.36 -16.30
CA TYR A 156 -17.87 19.22 -15.41
C TYR A 156 -18.77 18.02 -15.70
N GLY A 157 -20.08 18.22 -15.89
CA GLY A 157 -21.03 17.19 -16.27
C GLY A 157 -20.70 16.53 -17.62
N ALA A 158 -20.29 17.34 -18.62
CA ALA A 158 -19.85 16.84 -19.92
C ALA A 158 -18.59 15.99 -19.83
N ILE A 159 -17.60 16.42 -19.04
CA ILE A 159 -16.38 15.65 -18.76
C ILE A 159 -16.70 14.30 -18.11
N MET A 160 -17.58 14.29 -17.11
CA MET A 160 -18.01 13.06 -16.44
C MET A 160 -18.78 12.14 -17.39
N GLY A 161 -19.67 12.67 -18.22
CA GLY A 161 -20.37 11.91 -19.26
C GLY A 161 -19.42 11.29 -20.29
N ALA A 162 -18.45 12.07 -20.77
CA ALA A 162 -17.41 11.56 -21.68
C ALA A 162 -16.55 10.48 -21.03
N SER A 163 -16.25 10.61 -19.73
CA SER A 163 -15.49 9.62 -18.98
C SER A 163 -16.22 8.28 -18.86
N ILE A 164 -17.57 8.28 -18.75
CA ILE A 164 -18.36 7.04 -18.75
C ILE A 164 -18.24 6.33 -20.11
N LEU A 165 -18.35 7.05 -21.21
CA LEU A 165 -18.18 6.49 -22.56
C LEU A 165 -16.75 6.00 -22.79
N GLY A 166 -15.75 6.75 -22.31
CA GLY A 166 -14.35 6.34 -22.36
C GLY A 166 -14.10 5.06 -21.58
N GLY A 167 -14.63 4.95 -20.36
CA GLY A 167 -14.52 3.75 -19.52
C GLY A 167 -15.19 2.52 -20.14
N LEU A 168 -16.33 2.70 -20.82
CA LEU A 168 -16.97 1.63 -21.57
C LEU A 168 -16.09 1.15 -22.73
N PHE A 169 -15.50 2.08 -23.48
CA PHE A 169 -14.59 1.79 -24.57
C PHE A 169 -13.30 1.09 -24.06
N GLU A 170 -12.73 1.56 -22.97
CA GLU A 170 -11.59 0.93 -22.31
C GLU A 170 -11.89 -0.50 -21.83
N SER A 171 -13.10 -0.72 -21.31
CA SER A 171 -13.55 -2.06 -20.90
C SER A 171 -13.61 -3.04 -22.09
N VAL A 172 -14.13 -2.58 -23.22
CA VAL A 172 -14.13 -3.37 -24.47
C VAL A 172 -12.71 -3.67 -24.94
N LEU A 173 -11.83 -2.65 -24.96
CA LEU A 173 -10.41 -2.84 -25.29
C LEU A 173 -9.71 -3.82 -24.35
N GLY A 174 -10.10 -3.86 -23.08
CA GLY A 174 -9.56 -4.80 -22.09
C GLY A 174 -9.71 -6.26 -22.49
N PHE A 175 -10.80 -6.63 -23.16
CA PHE A 175 -10.98 -7.99 -23.70
C PHE A 175 -10.00 -8.30 -24.86
N PHE A 176 -9.62 -7.30 -25.63
CA PHE A 176 -8.70 -7.44 -26.76
C PHE A 176 -7.23 -7.20 -26.39
N ILE A 177 -6.91 -6.93 -25.13
CA ILE A 177 -5.55 -6.60 -24.71
C ILE A 177 -4.56 -7.76 -24.89
N LYS A 178 -5.04 -9.03 -24.83
CA LYS A 178 -4.17 -10.20 -25.02
C LYS A 178 -3.49 -10.23 -26.40
N PRO A 179 -4.20 -10.08 -27.53
CA PRO A 179 -3.56 -9.98 -28.85
C PRO A 179 -2.80 -8.65 -29.01
N LEU A 180 -3.30 -7.55 -28.44
CA LEU A 180 -2.66 -6.23 -28.52
C LEU A 180 -1.31 -6.18 -27.80
N ARG A 181 -1.12 -6.99 -26.75
CA ARG A 181 0.13 -7.05 -26.00
C ARG A 181 1.37 -7.35 -26.84
N LYS A 182 1.20 -7.99 -28.00
CA LYS A 182 2.30 -8.22 -28.96
C LYS A 182 2.82 -6.92 -29.59
N PHE A 183 1.99 -5.89 -29.68
CA PHE A 183 2.33 -4.59 -30.26
C PHE A 183 2.89 -3.59 -29.23
N PHE A 184 2.73 -3.89 -27.94
CA PHE A 184 3.25 -3.06 -26.87
C PHE A 184 4.47 -3.72 -26.20
N PRO A 185 5.69 -3.46 -26.67
CA PRO A 185 6.88 -3.93 -25.99
C PRO A 185 6.98 -3.32 -24.59
N ALA A 186 7.61 -4.05 -23.66
CA ALA A 186 7.73 -3.66 -22.25
C ALA A 186 8.33 -2.26 -22.05
N VAL A 187 9.15 -1.80 -22.98
CA VAL A 187 9.76 -0.46 -22.97
C VAL A 187 8.69 0.63 -23.07
N VAL A 188 7.71 0.48 -23.96
CA VAL A 188 6.61 1.47 -24.12
C VAL A 188 5.76 1.53 -22.87
N THR A 189 5.41 0.39 -22.28
CA THR A 189 4.64 0.34 -21.02
C THR A 189 5.43 0.98 -19.88
N GLY A 190 6.74 0.73 -19.79
CA GLY A 190 7.62 1.34 -18.79
C GLY A 190 7.72 2.85 -18.92
N THR A 191 7.80 3.36 -20.15
CA THR A 191 7.88 4.82 -20.41
C THR A 191 6.59 5.53 -20.01
N VAL A 192 5.42 4.92 -20.32
CA VAL A 192 4.11 5.48 -19.93
C VAL A 192 3.92 5.52 -18.41
N VAL A 193 4.48 4.55 -17.68
CA VAL A 193 4.40 4.51 -16.21
C VAL A 193 5.33 5.55 -15.57
N LEU A 194 6.42 5.92 -16.25
CA LEU A 194 7.41 6.90 -15.74
C LEU A 194 7.07 8.34 -16.10
N SER A 195 6.19 8.59 -17.05
CA SER A 195 5.71 9.93 -17.44
C SER A 195 4.59 10.43 -16.54
#